data_91d2194bd2d18eb522dc9626fc644c10
#
_entry.id   91d2194bd2d18eb522dc9626fc644c10
#
_cell.length_a   1.000
_cell.length_b   1.000
_cell.length_c   1.000
_cell.angle_alpha   90.00
_cell.angle_beta   90.00
_cell.angle_gamma   90.00
#
_symmetry.space_group_name_H-M   'P 1'
#
loop_
_entity.id
_entity.type
_entity.pdbx_description
1 polymer ?
#
loop_
_entity_poly.entity_id
_entity_poly.type
_entity_poly.pdbx_seq_one_letter_code
_entity_poly.pdbx_strand_id
1 'polypeptide(L)'
;MKKSITNKEKNSEKKKIGTRDLIRLTEPRIKPLPFSEWDEELQKIWKREKGVINIQRTLAHHPKLLNRWRVFGNHVLLKSSLPFRDREILILRIGWLCGSEYEWGQHVEIGKKTGLTYEEILRIIEGPDAKGWDKFDSTLLRAVDELFYDSFIFDDTWNALAEKYNTHQLMDVVFTVGQYNLVSWALNTLGVQRDEGIGGFPK
;
A
#
# COMPACT_ATOMS: atom_id res chain seq x y z
N MET A 1 -28.85 15.21 26.11
CA MET A 1 -29.01 13.84 25.58
C MET A 1 -28.20 13.74 24.28
N LYS A 2 -27.03 13.14 24.30
CA LYS A 2 -26.25 12.85 23.07
C LYS A 2 -26.80 11.58 22.44
N LYS A 3 -27.37 11.65 21.23
CA LYS A 3 -27.80 10.48 20.49
C LYS A 3 -26.54 9.61 20.18
N SER A 4 -26.56 8.41 20.71
CA SER A 4 -25.56 7.38 20.36
C SER A 4 -25.78 7.00 18.88
N ILE A 5 -24.82 7.33 18.02
CA ILE A 5 -24.82 6.90 16.63
C ILE A 5 -24.47 5.40 16.64
N THR A 6 -25.35 4.58 16.11
CA THR A 6 -25.16 3.12 16.09
C THR A 6 -24.04 2.73 15.13
N ASN A 7 -23.36 1.60 15.39
CA ASN A 7 -22.30 1.05 14.53
C ASN A 7 -22.76 0.82 13.06
N LYS A 8 -24.06 0.64 12.83
CA LYS A 8 -24.66 0.51 11.49
C LYS A 8 -24.62 1.81 10.68
N GLU A 9 -24.84 2.96 11.33
CA GLU A 9 -24.82 4.28 10.66
C GLU A 9 -23.38 4.70 10.34
N LYS A 10 -22.42 4.43 11.24
CA LYS A 10 -20.99 4.65 10.97
C LYS A 10 -20.48 3.81 9.78
N ASN A 11 -20.94 2.55 9.64
CA ASN A 11 -20.59 1.69 8.51
C ASN A 11 -21.23 2.11 7.18
N SER A 12 -22.40 2.76 7.18
CA SER A 12 -23.04 3.23 5.93
C SER A 12 -22.35 4.48 5.36
N GLU A 13 -21.80 5.35 6.20
CA GLU A 13 -20.98 6.49 5.75
C GLU A 13 -19.58 6.05 5.27
N LYS A 14 -18.96 5.07 5.93
CA LYS A 14 -17.70 4.45 5.49
C LYS A 14 -17.81 3.81 4.09
N LYS A 15 -18.98 3.29 3.73
CA LYS A 15 -19.23 2.65 2.41
C LYS A 15 -19.27 3.64 1.23
N LYS A 16 -19.46 4.94 1.45
CA LYS A 16 -19.49 5.97 0.39
C LYS A 16 -18.11 6.40 -0.13
N ILE A 17 -17.02 5.98 0.52
CA ILE A 17 -15.65 6.30 0.08
C ILE A 17 -15.15 5.39 -1.05
N GLY A 18 -15.89 4.35 -1.41
CA GLY A 18 -15.49 3.28 -2.35
C GLY A 18 -15.76 3.52 -3.84
N THR A 19 -16.29 4.67 -4.25
CA THR A 19 -16.47 4.99 -5.67
C THR A 19 -15.59 6.18 -6.02
N ARG A 20 -14.38 5.90 -6.47
CA ARG A 20 -13.41 6.94 -6.74
C ARG A 20 -13.08 7.00 -8.22
N ASP A 21 -13.59 8.02 -8.89
CA ASP A 21 -12.94 8.62 -10.05
C ASP A 21 -11.62 9.26 -9.59
N LEU A 22 -10.60 8.44 -9.29
CA LEU A 22 -9.42 8.90 -8.55
C LEU A 22 -8.12 8.85 -9.34
N ILE A 23 -8.15 9.16 -10.61
CA ILE A 23 -6.97 9.78 -11.19
C ILE A 23 -7.04 11.27 -10.78
N ARG A 24 -6.42 11.58 -9.64
CA ARG A 24 -6.42 12.96 -9.13
C ARG A 24 -5.59 13.89 -9.96
N LEU A 25 -4.52 13.38 -10.57
CA LEU A 25 -3.58 14.16 -11.39
C LEU A 25 -3.19 13.33 -12.61
N THR A 26 -3.45 13.86 -13.78
CA THR A 26 -3.03 13.30 -15.08
C THR A 26 -1.59 13.70 -15.45
N GLU A 27 -1.04 14.69 -14.74
CA GLU A 27 0.32 15.19 -14.93
C GLU A 27 1.04 15.28 -13.58
N PRO A 28 2.35 15.03 -13.55
CA PRO A 28 3.10 15.12 -12.30
C PRO A 28 3.24 16.57 -11.82
N ARG A 29 3.03 16.79 -10.51
CA ARG A 29 3.41 18.08 -9.87
C ARG A 29 4.92 18.21 -9.75
N ILE A 30 5.59 17.09 -9.48
CA ILE A 30 7.05 16.99 -9.48
C ILE A 30 7.43 15.98 -10.56
N LYS A 31 8.04 16.48 -11.65
CA LYS A 31 8.45 15.61 -12.76
C LYS A 31 9.55 14.67 -12.34
N PRO A 32 9.53 13.40 -12.82
CA PRO A 32 10.60 12.46 -12.52
C PRO A 32 11.94 13.01 -13.06
N LEU A 33 12.98 12.98 -12.22
CA LEU A 33 14.31 13.45 -12.58
C LEU A 33 15.02 12.39 -13.43
N PRO A 34 15.58 12.75 -14.61
CA PRO A 34 16.43 11.85 -15.38
C PRO A 34 17.58 11.31 -14.53
N PHE A 35 17.95 10.04 -14.69
CA PHE A 35 19.01 9.42 -13.88
C PHE A 35 20.35 10.14 -14.01
N SER A 36 20.66 10.72 -15.16
CA SER A 36 21.86 11.52 -15.42
C SER A 36 21.95 12.81 -14.59
N GLU A 37 20.82 13.29 -14.09
CA GLU A 37 20.73 14.52 -13.27
C GLU A 37 20.69 14.21 -11.76
N TRP A 38 20.78 12.93 -11.39
CA TRP A 38 20.77 12.55 -9.98
C TRP A 38 22.08 12.98 -9.30
N ASP A 39 21.97 13.25 -8.01
CA ASP A 39 23.13 13.41 -7.13
C ASP A 39 24.12 12.24 -7.28
N GLU A 40 25.44 12.53 -7.30
CA GLU A 40 26.49 11.53 -7.54
C GLU A 40 26.46 10.39 -6.52
N GLU A 41 26.11 10.66 -5.25
CA GLU A 41 26.03 9.62 -4.22
C GLU A 41 24.85 8.69 -4.52
N LEU A 42 23.70 9.24 -4.96
CA LEU A 42 22.58 8.43 -5.40
C LEU A 42 22.92 7.58 -6.61
N GLN A 43 23.60 8.15 -7.60
CA GLN A 43 24.04 7.40 -8.78
C GLN A 43 24.96 6.23 -8.39
N LYS A 44 25.89 6.44 -7.45
CA LYS A 44 26.75 5.37 -6.91
C LYS A 44 25.95 4.27 -6.20
N ILE A 45 24.90 4.62 -5.47
CA ILE A 45 24.04 3.65 -4.78
C ILE A 45 23.23 2.81 -5.76
N TRP A 46 22.62 3.44 -6.76
CA TRP A 46 21.82 2.74 -7.78
C TRP A 46 22.67 2.07 -8.84
N LYS A 47 23.92 2.49 -9.02
CA LYS A 47 24.94 1.96 -9.96
C LYS A 47 24.55 1.99 -11.44
N ARG A 48 23.27 1.98 -11.76
CA ARG A 48 22.74 1.96 -13.13
C ARG A 48 21.28 2.43 -13.13
N GLU A 49 20.86 2.96 -14.26
CA GLU A 49 19.49 3.41 -14.48
C GLU A 49 18.47 2.26 -14.61
N LYS A 50 18.92 1.07 -15.04
CA LYS A 50 18.02 -0.07 -15.28
C LYS A 50 17.30 -0.49 -13.99
N GLY A 51 15.97 -0.48 -14.06
CA GLY A 51 15.09 -0.82 -12.94
C GLY A 51 14.77 0.34 -11.99
N VAL A 52 15.18 1.56 -12.33
CA VAL A 52 14.75 2.77 -11.62
C VAL A 52 13.33 3.13 -12.05
N ILE A 53 12.44 3.23 -11.08
CA ILE A 53 11.01 3.51 -11.27
C ILE A 53 10.66 4.97 -10.95
N ASN A 54 9.52 5.44 -11.42
CA ASN A 54 9.15 6.86 -11.36
C ASN A 54 9.09 7.45 -9.96
N ILE A 55 8.65 6.69 -8.94
CA ILE A 55 8.71 7.17 -7.55
C ILE A 55 10.14 7.49 -7.11
N GLN A 56 11.12 6.67 -7.49
CA GLN A 56 12.53 6.91 -7.16
C GLN A 56 13.06 8.12 -7.91
N ARG A 57 12.71 8.26 -9.19
CA ARG A 57 13.06 9.43 -10.01
C ARG A 57 12.47 10.73 -9.43
N THR A 58 11.23 10.67 -8.95
CA THR A 58 10.59 11.83 -8.30
C THR A 58 11.26 12.17 -6.97
N LEU A 59 11.55 11.18 -6.14
CA LEU A 59 12.20 11.41 -4.85
C LEU A 59 13.69 11.77 -4.97
N ALA A 60 14.32 11.55 -6.13
CA ALA A 60 15.70 11.93 -6.39
C ALA A 60 15.96 13.44 -6.29
N HIS A 61 14.92 14.27 -6.42
CA HIS A 61 14.99 15.70 -6.11
C HIS A 61 15.36 15.99 -4.65
N HIS A 62 15.18 15.01 -3.76
CA HIS A 62 15.58 15.10 -2.35
C HIS A 62 16.44 13.91 -1.94
N PRO A 63 17.75 13.92 -2.29
CA PRO A 63 18.66 12.76 -2.12
C PRO A 63 18.67 12.19 -0.71
N LYS A 64 18.72 13.06 0.30
CA LYS A 64 18.75 12.64 1.71
C LYS A 64 17.47 11.92 2.12
N LEU A 65 16.29 12.39 1.66
CA LEU A 65 15.02 11.73 1.90
C LEU A 65 14.97 10.37 1.23
N LEU A 66 15.29 10.31 -0.07
CA LEU A 66 15.28 9.07 -0.85
C LEU A 66 16.18 8.01 -0.20
N ASN A 67 17.39 8.36 0.24
CA ASN A 67 18.30 7.43 0.88
C ASN A 67 17.74 6.87 2.19
N ARG A 68 17.12 7.68 3.04
CA ARG A 68 16.55 7.22 4.31
C ARG A 68 15.30 6.39 4.10
N TRP A 69 14.40 6.87 3.25
CA TRP A 69 13.19 6.15 2.90
C TRP A 69 13.48 4.78 2.26
N ARG A 70 14.47 4.70 1.36
CA ARG A 70 14.87 3.45 0.73
C ARG A 70 15.29 2.38 1.73
N VAL A 71 16.00 2.75 2.79
CA VAL A 71 16.44 1.79 3.82
C VAL A 71 15.22 1.16 4.50
N PHE A 72 14.27 1.99 4.92
CA PHE A 72 13.05 1.52 5.57
C PHE A 72 12.12 0.79 4.58
N GLY A 73 11.89 1.37 3.39
CA GLY A 73 11.07 0.73 2.35
C GLY A 73 11.60 -0.65 1.94
N ASN A 74 12.93 -0.79 1.78
CA ASN A 74 13.55 -2.08 1.50
C ASN A 74 13.40 -3.08 2.65
N HIS A 75 13.41 -2.62 3.91
CA HIS A 75 13.15 -3.50 5.04
C HIS A 75 11.72 -4.07 4.93
N VAL A 76 10.72 -3.20 4.82
CA VAL A 76 9.31 -3.61 4.73
C VAL A 76 9.05 -4.52 3.52
N LEU A 77 9.60 -4.17 2.35
CA LEU A 77 9.33 -4.91 1.11
C LEU A 77 10.08 -6.23 1.02
N LEU A 78 11.36 -6.28 1.46
CA LEU A 78 12.25 -7.40 1.15
C LEU A 78 12.72 -8.17 2.38
N LYS A 79 12.59 -7.63 3.59
CA LYS A 79 13.13 -8.18 4.83
C LYS A 79 12.11 -8.32 5.95
N SER A 80 10.86 -7.96 5.69
CA SER A 80 9.75 -8.19 6.61
C SER A 80 9.63 -9.68 6.94
N SER A 81 9.22 -9.99 8.16
CA SER A 81 8.99 -11.36 8.61
C SER A 81 7.63 -11.94 8.16
N LEU A 82 6.79 -11.13 7.50
CA LEU A 82 5.53 -11.58 6.94
C LEU A 82 5.73 -12.52 5.74
N PRO A 83 4.89 -13.55 5.59
CA PRO A 83 4.79 -14.27 4.33
C PRO A 83 4.56 -13.29 3.17
N PHE A 84 5.24 -13.52 2.04
CA PHE A 84 5.18 -12.58 0.91
C PHE A 84 3.75 -12.35 0.40
N ARG A 85 2.93 -13.39 0.36
CA ARG A 85 1.53 -13.29 -0.04
C ARG A 85 0.72 -12.41 0.93
N ASP A 86 0.85 -12.63 2.22
CA ASP A 86 0.14 -11.89 3.26
C ASP A 86 0.52 -10.41 3.23
N ARG A 87 1.81 -10.10 3.04
CA ARG A 87 2.30 -8.74 2.85
C ARG A 87 1.64 -8.05 1.65
N GLU A 88 1.52 -8.74 0.50
CA GLU A 88 0.88 -8.16 -0.68
C GLU A 88 -0.62 -7.92 -0.49
N ILE A 89 -1.31 -8.75 0.29
CA ILE A 89 -2.71 -8.49 0.69
C ILE A 89 -2.81 -7.15 1.43
N LEU A 90 -1.94 -6.91 2.41
CA LEU A 90 -1.91 -5.66 3.16
C LEU A 90 -1.63 -4.46 2.24
N ILE A 91 -0.62 -4.57 1.37
CA ILE A 91 -0.18 -3.49 0.49
C ILE A 91 -1.26 -3.15 -0.54
N LEU A 92 -1.81 -4.15 -1.19
CA LEU A 92 -2.88 -3.95 -2.18
C LEU A 92 -4.12 -3.32 -1.52
N ARG A 93 -4.50 -3.78 -0.32
CA ARG A 93 -5.65 -3.20 0.36
C ARG A 93 -5.45 -1.74 0.72
N ILE A 94 -4.32 -1.36 1.33
CA ILE A 94 -4.05 0.04 1.65
C ILE A 94 -3.88 0.90 0.40
N GLY A 95 -3.24 0.40 -0.65
CA GLY A 95 -3.12 1.07 -1.94
C GLY A 95 -4.48 1.38 -2.56
N TRP A 96 -5.42 0.41 -2.49
CA TRP A 96 -6.80 0.59 -2.91
C TRP A 96 -7.53 1.64 -2.07
N LEU A 97 -7.50 1.54 -0.76
CA LEU A 97 -8.16 2.47 0.15
C LEU A 97 -7.65 3.91 -0.03
N CYS A 98 -6.36 4.09 -0.24
CA CYS A 98 -5.75 5.38 -0.55
C CYS A 98 -6.05 5.90 -1.97
N GLY A 99 -6.64 5.08 -2.85
CA GLY A 99 -6.81 5.42 -4.26
C GLY A 99 -5.48 5.67 -4.97
N SER A 100 -4.45 4.88 -4.65
CA SER A 100 -3.12 4.98 -5.25
C SER A 100 -2.99 4.00 -6.41
N GLU A 101 -3.34 4.47 -7.62
CA GLU A 101 -3.30 3.63 -8.82
C GLU A 101 -1.89 3.16 -9.17
N TYR A 102 -0.89 3.99 -8.90
CA TYR A 102 0.52 3.63 -9.06
C TYR A 102 0.91 2.43 -8.18
N GLU A 103 0.61 2.54 -6.88
CA GLU A 103 0.93 1.50 -5.90
C GLU A 103 0.22 0.21 -6.20
N TRP A 104 -1.07 0.31 -6.50
CA TRP A 104 -1.88 -0.82 -6.93
C TRP A 104 -1.25 -1.55 -8.11
N GLY A 105 -0.92 -0.84 -9.19
CA GLY A 105 -0.36 -1.45 -10.40
C GLY A 105 0.96 -2.17 -10.15
N GLN A 106 1.87 -1.57 -9.41
CA GLN A 106 3.15 -2.19 -9.05
C GLN A 106 2.94 -3.48 -8.23
N HIS A 107 2.07 -3.42 -7.23
CA HIS A 107 1.87 -4.53 -6.31
C HIS A 107 0.94 -5.63 -6.83
N VAL A 108 0.10 -5.38 -7.84
CA VAL A 108 -0.60 -6.43 -8.60
C VAL A 108 0.41 -7.38 -9.25
N GLU A 109 1.45 -6.86 -9.88
CA GLU A 109 2.47 -7.69 -10.53
C GLU A 109 3.34 -8.46 -9.52
N ILE A 110 3.60 -7.88 -8.36
CA ILE A 110 4.31 -8.57 -7.27
C ILE A 110 3.41 -9.61 -6.63
N GLY A 111 2.15 -9.28 -6.35
CA GLY A 111 1.17 -10.17 -5.73
C GLY A 111 0.94 -11.45 -6.53
N LYS A 112 0.82 -11.35 -7.87
CA LYS A 112 0.76 -12.53 -8.75
C LYS A 112 1.97 -13.45 -8.58
N LYS A 113 3.18 -12.88 -8.48
CA LYS A 113 4.42 -13.65 -8.28
C LYS A 113 4.51 -14.30 -6.91
N THR A 114 3.78 -13.79 -5.92
CA THR A 114 3.73 -14.35 -4.57
C THR A 114 2.56 -15.31 -4.34
N GLY A 115 1.78 -15.61 -5.40
CA GLY A 115 0.73 -16.62 -5.40
C GLY A 115 -0.69 -16.09 -5.24
N LEU A 116 -0.91 -14.76 -5.28
CA LEU A 116 -2.26 -14.22 -5.36
C LEU A 116 -2.86 -14.48 -6.74
N THR A 117 -4.05 -15.05 -6.76
CA THR A 117 -4.82 -15.19 -8.00
C THR A 117 -5.44 -13.85 -8.39
N TYR A 118 -5.85 -13.73 -9.66
CA TYR A 118 -6.49 -12.51 -10.12
C TYR A 118 -7.84 -12.27 -9.41
N GLU A 119 -8.58 -13.33 -9.12
CA GLU A 119 -9.83 -13.30 -8.38
C GLU A 119 -9.61 -12.82 -6.92
N GLU A 120 -8.52 -13.24 -6.26
CA GLU A 120 -8.17 -12.74 -4.93
C GLU A 120 -7.80 -11.26 -4.98
N ILE A 121 -7.03 -10.82 -5.98
CA ILE A 121 -6.69 -9.41 -6.16
C ILE A 121 -7.94 -8.55 -6.34
N LEU A 122 -8.92 -9.00 -7.15
CA LEU A 122 -10.20 -8.30 -7.28
C LEU A 122 -10.99 -8.32 -5.96
N ARG A 123 -10.96 -9.43 -5.24
CA ARG A 123 -11.65 -9.57 -3.94
C ARG A 123 -11.05 -8.67 -2.85
N ILE A 124 -9.75 -8.31 -2.93
CA ILE A 124 -9.14 -7.31 -2.04
C ILE A 124 -9.89 -5.97 -2.13
N ILE A 125 -10.38 -5.61 -3.30
CA ILE A 125 -11.18 -4.39 -3.51
C ILE A 125 -12.46 -4.41 -2.68
N GLU A 126 -13.16 -5.54 -2.67
CA GLU A 126 -14.42 -5.71 -1.93
C GLU A 126 -14.19 -5.64 -0.40
N GLY A 127 -13.02 -6.08 0.07
CA GLY A 127 -12.61 -5.97 1.45
C GLY A 127 -12.78 -7.24 2.29
N PRO A 128 -12.68 -7.09 3.63
CA PRO A 128 -12.62 -8.23 4.55
C PRO A 128 -13.88 -9.10 4.57
N ASP A 129 -15.03 -8.54 4.24
CA ASP A 129 -16.32 -9.24 4.29
C ASP A 129 -16.69 -9.92 2.95
N ALA A 130 -15.81 -9.86 1.95
CA ALA A 130 -16.03 -10.51 0.66
C ALA A 130 -16.07 -12.03 0.81
N LYS A 131 -17.00 -12.66 0.09
CA LYS A 131 -17.13 -14.13 0.09
C LYS A 131 -15.89 -14.79 -0.55
N GLY A 132 -15.41 -15.86 0.05
CA GLY A 132 -14.32 -16.68 -0.48
C GLY A 132 -12.95 -16.39 0.13
N TRP A 133 -12.85 -15.47 1.08
CA TRP A 133 -11.70 -15.40 1.96
C TRP A 133 -11.73 -16.51 3.00
N ASP A 134 -10.56 -17.02 3.35
CA ASP A 134 -10.44 -17.72 4.61
C ASP A 134 -10.48 -16.73 5.79
N LYS A 135 -10.60 -17.26 7.01
CA LYS A 135 -10.70 -16.42 8.22
C LYS A 135 -9.48 -15.51 8.40
N PHE A 136 -8.29 -15.99 8.05
CA PHE A 136 -7.06 -15.24 8.28
C PHE A 136 -6.84 -14.13 7.26
N ASP A 137 -7.08 -14.38 5.97
CA ASP A 137 -7.03 -13.37 4.91
C ASP A 137 -8.03 -12.24 5.18
N SER A 138 -9.26 -12.60 5.61
CA SER A 138 -10.26 -11.62 6.07
C SER A 138 -9.74 -10.79 7.25
N THR A 139 -9.03 -11.40 8.20
CA THR A 139 -8.45 -10.69 9.35
C THR A 139 -7.34 -9.72 8.92
N LEU A 140 -6.47 -10.11 7.97
CA LEU A 140 -5.45 -9.22 7.41
C LEU A 140 -6.08 -7.97 6.77
N LEU A 141 -7.09 -8.16 5.94
CA LEU A 141 -7.82 -7.06 5.29
C LEU A 141 -8.50 -6.15 6.31
N ARG A 142 -9.10 -6.74 7.37
CA ARG A 142 -9.73 -6.00 8.46
C ARG A 142 -8.73 -5.15 9.22
N ALA A 143 -7.54 -5.67 9.51
CA ALA A 143 -6.48 -4.91 10.14
C ALA A 143 -6.07 -3.68 9.32
N VAL A 144 -6.04 -3.80 7.98
CA VAL A 144 -5.78 -2.65 7.11
C VAL A 144 -6.90 -1.62 7.19
N ASP A 145 -8.17 -2.07 7.14
CA ASP A 145 -9.32 -1.18 7.21
C ASP A 145 -9.35 -0.42 8.54
N GLU A 146 -9.11 -1.10 9.66
CA GLU A 146 -9.04 -0.51 10.99
C GLU A 146 -7.90 0.51 11.10
N LEU A 147 -6.69 0.18 10.63
CA LEU A 147 -5.57 1.11 10.60
C LEU A 147 -5.85 2.34 9.73
N PHE A 148 -6.53 2.15 8.61
CA PHE A 148 -6.84 3.25 7.69
C PHE A 148 -7.92 4.19 8.23
N TYR A 149 -8.99 3.64 8.82
CA TYR A 149 -10.13 4.44 9.27
C TYR A 149 -10.03 4.93 10.71
N ASP A 150 -9.44 4.10 11.59
CA ASP A 150 -9.43 4.34 13.02
C ASP A 150 -8.02 4.56 13.58
N SER A 151 -6.97 4.36 12.75
CA SER A 151 -5.53 4.44 13.16
C SER A 151 -5.19 3.47 14.30
N PHE A 152 -5.91 2.36 14.39
CA PHE A 152 -5.80 1.39 15.48
C PHE A 152 -6.33 0.03 15.01
N ILE A 153 -5.74 -1.07 15.49
CA ILE A 153 -6.25 -2.45 15.29
C ILE A 153 -7.01 -2.82 16.58
N PHE A 154 -8.29 -3.15 16.45
CA PHE A 154 -9.12 -3.52 17.60
C PHE A 154 -8.75 -4.91 18.14
N ASP A 155 -9.05 -5.15 19.43
CA ASP A 155 -8.62 -6.35 20.15
C ASP A 155 -9.05 -7.66 19.47
N ASP A 156 -10.24 -7.74 18.91
CA ASP A 156 -10.72 -8.94 18.21
C ASP A 156 -9.84 -9.26 16.99
N THR A 157 -9.50 -8.25 16.19
CA THR A 157 -8.62 -8.38 15.02
C THR A 157 -7.18 -8.68 15.45
N TRP A 158 -6.68 -7.96 16.45
CA TRP A 158 -5.35 -8.18 17.01
C TRP A 158 -5.16 -9.60 17.54
N ASN A 159 -6.10 -10.08 18.35
CA ASN A 159 -6.05 -11.43 18.92
C ASN A 159 -6.10 -12.49 17.82
N ALA A 160 -6.95 -12.31 16.81
CA ALA A 160 -7.01 -13.24 15.67
C ALA A 160 -5.71 -13.27 14.84
N LEU A 161 -5.00 -12.12 14.68
CA LEU A 161 -3.66 -12.11 14.09
C LEU A 161 -2.65 -12.83 14.99
N ALA A 162 -2.70 -12.60 16.30
CA ALA A 162 -1.77 -13.19 17.28
C ALA A 162 -1.93 -14.71 17.45
N GLU A 163 -3.05 -15.30 17.03
CA GLU A 163 -3.20 -16.77 16.95
C GLU A 163 -2.20 -17.40 15.95
N LYS A 164 -1.79 -16.65 14.92
CA LYS A 164 -0.93 -17.15 13.84
C LYS A 164 0.43 -16.45 13.78
N TYR A 165 0.50 -15.19 14.14
CA TYR A 165 1.68 -14.36 14.00
C TYR A 165 2.43 -14.19 15.33
N ASN A 166 3.76 -14.24 15.25
CA ASN A 166 4.61 -13.83 16.37
C ASN A 166 4.71 -12.31 16.47
N THR A 167 5.36 -11.81 17.52
CA THR A 167 5.51 -10.38 17.80
C THR A 167 6.14 -9.60 16.64
N HIS A 168 7.15 -10.15 15.95
CA HIS A 168 7.78 -9.48 14.81
C HIS A 168 6.80 -9.30 13.66
N GLN A 169 6.03 -10.34 13.35
CA GLN A 169 5.03 -10.30 12.30
C GLN A 169 3.89 -9.34 12.61
N LEU A 170 3.42 -9.30 13.86
CA LEU A 170 2.42 -8.33 14.30
C LEU A 170 2.91 -6.89 14.15
N MET A 171 4.17 -6.61 14.50
CA MET A 171 4.79 -5.31 14.24
C MET A 171 4.88 -5.02 12.75
N ASP A 172 5.31 -5.99 11.95
CA ASP A 172 5.44 -5.85 10.51
C ASP A 172 4.09 -5.58 9.81
N VAL A 173 2.96 -6.08 10.32
CA VAL A 173 1.62 -5.71 9.82
C VAL A 173 1.42 -4.20 9.93
N VAL A 174 1.61 -3.63 11.12
CA VAL A 174 1.41 -2.20 11.36
C VAL A 174 2.34 -1.34 10.51
N PHE A 175 3.64 -1.70 10.48
CA PHE A 175 4.64 -0.95 9.74
C PHE A 175 4.48 -1.09 8.22
N THR A 176 4.01 -2.23 7.72
CA THR A 176 3.70 -2.41 6.30
C THR A 176 2.54 -1.50 5.88
N VAL A 177 1.43 -1.54 6.60
CA VAL A 177 0.27 -0.69 6.28
C VAL A 177 0.64 0.79 6.38
N GLY A 178 1.36 1.20 7.44
CA GLY A 178 1.80 2.58 7.64
C GLY A 178 2.75 3.06 6.53
N GLN A 179 3.74 2.25 6.15
CA GLN A 179 4.67 2.57 5.07
C GLN A 179 3.94 2.79 3.75
N TYR A 180 3.03 1.89 3.38
CA TYR A 180 2.34 1.96 2.11
C TYR A 180 1.21 2.99 2.08
N ASN A 181 0.67 3.35 3.23
CA ASN A 181 -0.17 4.54 3.38
C ASN A 181 0.62 5.83 3.09
N LEU A 182 1.81 5.99 3.70
CA LEU A 182 2.72 7.11 3.44
C LEU A 182 3.13 7.20 1.96
N VAL A 183 3.51 6.07 1.36
CA VAL A 183 3.89 6.00 -0.06
C VAL A 183 2.73 6.43 -0.94
N SER A 184 1.53 5.93 -0.67
CA SER A 184 0.31 6.31 -1.40
C SER A 184 0.03 7.81 -1.32
N TRP A 185 0.23 8.43 -0.16
CA TRP A 185 0.11 9.89 -0.04
C TRP A 185 1.13 10.64 -0.88
N ALA A 186 2.38 10.19 -0.89
CA ALA A 186 3.44 10.78 -1.70
C ALA A 186 3.11 10.64 -3.20
N LEU A 187 2.80 9.44 -3.66
CA LEU A 187 2.44 9.13 -5.05
C LEU A 187 1.28 10.00 -5.55
N ASN A 188 0.19 10.02 -4.78
CA ASN A 188 -1.01 10.79 -5.13
C ASN A 188 -0.75 12.31 -5.11
N THR A 189 -0.03 12.81 -4.09
CA THR A 189 0.18 14.25 -3.90
C THR A 189 1.19 14.82 -4.87
N LEU A 190 2.28 14.10 -5.13
CA LEU A 190 3.32 14.51 -6.07
C LEU A 190 2.92 14.25 -7.53
N GLY A 191 1.85 13.47 -7.74
CA GLY A 191 1.35 13.12 -9.06
C GLY A 191 2.26 12.16 -9.82
N VAL A 192 2.86 11.20 -9.11
CA VAL A 192 3.75 10.22 -9.75
C VAL A 192 2.95 9.37 -10.73
N GLN A 193 3.32 9.41 -12.00
CA GLN A 193 2.67 8.66 -13.07
C GLN A 193 3.18 7.22 -13.09
N ARG A 194 2.31 6.27 -13.48
CA ARG A 194 2.67 4.85 -13.57
C ARG A 194 3.87 4.63 -14.49
N ASP A 195 4.67 3.64 -14.16
CA ASP A 195 5.76 3.21 -15.04
C ASP A 195 5.20 2.54 -16.30
N GLU A 196 5.95 2.57 -17.37
CA GLU A 196 5.56 1.98 -18.65
C GLU A 196 5.26 0.48 -18.50
N GLY A 197 4.17 0.02 -19.07
CA GLY A 197 3.72 -1.36 -19.01
C GLY A 197 3.01 -1.77 -17.71
N ILE A 198 2.93 -0.88 -16.71
CA ILE A 198 2.23 -1.17 -15.46
C ILE A 198 0.75 -0.80 -15.57
N GLY A 199 -0.13 -1.76 -15.27
CA GLY A 199 -1.58 -1.57 -15.24
C GLY A 199 -2.03 -0.61 -14.14
N GLY A 200 -3.28 -0.14 -14.23
CA GLY A 200 -3.92 0.66 -13.19
C GLY A 200 -4.99 -0.13 -12.44
N PHE A 201 -5.93 0.60 -11.84
CA PHE A 201 -7.11 -0.01 -11.24
C PHE A 201 -7.93 -0.78 -12.29
N PRO A 202 -8.59 -1.88 -11.90
CA PRO A 202 -9.53 -2.58 -12.79
C PRO A 202 -10.67 -1.63 -13.18
N LYS A 203 -11.11 -1.78 -14.45
CA LYS A 203 -12.22 -0.99 -15.01
C LYS A 203 -13.56 -1.56 -14.63
#